data_6c4eda3d7faddfc4b61cf050ff2ac8a8
#
_entry.id   6c4eda3d7faddfc4b61cf050ff2ac8a8
#
_cell.length_a   1.000
_cell.length_b   1.000
_cell.length_c   1.000
_cell.angle_alpha   90.00
_cell.angle_beta   90.00
_cell.angle_gamma   90.00
#
_symmetry.space_group_name_H-M   'P 1'
#
loop_
_entity.id
_entity.type
_entity.pdbx_description
1 polymer ?
#
loop_
_entity_poly.entity_id
_entity_poly.type
_entity_poly.pdbx_seq_one_letter_code
_entity_poly.pdbx_strand_id
1 'polypeptide(L)'
;YGVRFTPNGAHPFLSFPLSEIYNQVVPLDAVWRRWASEIREQLHAVPSIEAGLILFERWLRTRLRETPKTTDDQNVVEYAIAAMRQKHGTLSIQKLSNQIGISQNHLGTLFKRLVGTSAKELARLYRFEHVLRSVSHTHPVDWTQIAQRCGYFDLSHLNKDFVAFTGDNPTDYLSLHRRVSTGDTLLDPLSLCTLPTD
;
A
#
# COMPACT_ATOMS: atom_id res chain seq x y z
N TYR A 1 -0.10 -14.12 -13.81
CA TYR A 1 0.39 -14.21 -12.42
C TYR A 1 0.78 -12.83 -11.94
N GLY A 2 0.54 -12.53 -10.65
CA GLY A 2 0.88 -11.28 -10.06
C GLY A 2 1.15 -11.40 -8.56
N VAL A 3 1.90 -10.46 -8.00
CA VAL A 3 2.17 -10.36 -6.58
C VAL A 3 1.90 -8.93 -6.12
N ARG A 4 1.17 -8.79 -5.03
CA ARG A 4 1.01 -7.52 -4.33
C ARG A 4 1.85 -7.56 -3.06
N PHE A 5 2.76 -6.63 -2.93
CA PHE A 5 3.60 -6.52 -1.75
C PHE A 5 2.94 -5.68 -0.65
N THR A 6 3.25 -5.99 0.60
CA THR A 6 3.05 -5.06 1.71
C THR A 6 3.94 -3.83 1.53
N PRO A 7 3.71 -2.71 2.23
CA PRO A 7 4.44 -1.46 1.97
C PRO A 7 5.98 -1.57 1.94
N ASN A 8 6.57 -2.42 2.80
CA ASN A 8 8.02 -2.68 2.79
C ASN A 8 8.40 -4.04 2.16
N GLY A 9 7.42 -4.79 1.66
CA GLY A 9 7.63 -6.18 1.20
C GLY A 9 8.33 -6.29 -0.15
N ALA A 10 8.31 -5.24 -0.98
CA ALA A 10 8.97 -5.25 -2.28
C ALA A 10 10.48 -5.04 -2.20
N HIS A 11 10.97 -4.35 -1.17
CA HIS A 11 12.38 -3.97 -1.04
C HIS A 11 13.37 -5.15 -1.19
N PRO A 12 13.14 -6.35 -0.62
CA PRO A 12 14.06 -7.47 -0.77
C PRO A 12 14.24 -7.98 -2.21
N PHE A 13 13.32 -7.63 -3.10
CA PHE A 13 13.33 -8.05 -4.51
C PHE A 13 13.88 -6.99 -5.46
N LEU A 14 14.31 -5.84 -4.92
CA LEU A 14 14.74 -4.69 -5.71
C LEU A 14 16.12 -4.21 -5.25
N SER A 15 16.97 -3.88 -6.21
CA SER A 15 18.37 -3.46 -5.96
C SER A 15 18.53 -1.93 -5.92
N PHE A 16 17.44 -1.18 -5.87
CA PHE A 16 17.40 0.28 -5.89
C PHE A 16 16.31 0.81 -4.94
N PRO A 17 16.34 2.11 -4.56
CA PRO A 17 15.31 2.71 -3.74
C PRO A 17 13.92 2.64 -4.38
N LEU A 18 12.91 2.22 -3.62
CA LEU A 18 11.53 2.10 -4.11
C LEU A 18 10.94 3.44 -4.61
N SER A 19 11.46 4.57 -4.13
CA SER A 19 11.07 5.90 -4.63
C SER A 19 11.38 6.14 -6.11
N GLU A 20 12.30 5.38 -6.71
CA GLU A 20 12.63 5.52 -8.13
C GLU A 20 11.50 5.02 -9.06
N ILE A 21 10.62 4.18 -8.56
CA ILE A 21 9.46 3.66 -9.29
C ILE A 21 8.12 4.12 -8.71
N TYR A 22 8.15 5.14 -7.84
CA TYR A 22 6.95 5.68 -7.21
C TYR A 22 5.95 6.18 -8.27
N ASN A 23 4.69 5.74 -8.18
CA ASN A 23 3.61 6.05 -9.13
C ASN A 23 3.95 5.77 -10.61
N GLN A 24 4.84 4.82 -10.87
CA GLN A 24 5.20 4.45 -12.24
C GLN A 24 4.79 3.03 -12.56
N VAL A 25 4.37 2.82 -13.79
CA VAL A 25 4.25 1.49 -14.39
C VAL A 25 5.53 1.23 -15.19
N VAL A 26 6.33 0.32 -14.70
CA VAL A 26 7.63 -0.01 -15.32
C VAL A 26 7.63 -1.46 -15.82
N PRO A 27 8.31 -1.76 -16.94
CA PRO A 27 8.46 -3.13 -17.39
C PRO A 27 9.17 -3.99 -16.35
N LEU A 28 8.71 -5.22 -16.15
CA LEU A 28 9.31 -6.14 -15.17
C LEU A 28 10.80 -6.42 -15.47
N ASP A 29 11.16 -6.43 -16.75
CA ASP A 29 12.56 -6.62 -17.19
C ASP A 29 13.47 -5.47 -16.73
N ALA A 30 12.97 -4.25 -16.60
CA ALA A 30 13.71 -3.12 -16.05
C ALA A 30 14.01 -3.29 -14.56
N VAL A 31 13.12 -3.94 -13.82
CA VAL A 31 13.19 -4.17 -12.37
C VAL A 31 13.98 -5.43 -12.03
N TRP A 32 13.63 -6.57 -12.63
CA TRP A 32 14.18 -7.89 -12.31
C TRP A 32 15.21 -8.39 -13.32
N ARG A 33 15.43 -7.67 -14.42
CA ARG A 33 16.42 -8.01 -15.44
C ARG A 33 16.29 -9.48 -15.88
N ARG A 34 17.38 -10.25 -15.80
CA ARG A 34 17.40 -11.66 -16.18
C ARG A 34 16.38 -12.52 -15.40
N TRP A 35 16.04 -12.15 -14.17
CA TRP A 35 15.05 -12.89 -13.38
C TRP A 35 13.64 -12.80 -13.97
N ALA A 36 13.33 -11.73 -14.68
CA ALA A 36 12.04 -11.60 -15.35
C ALA A 36 11.87 -12.58 -16.49
N SER A 37 12.90 -12.78 -17.32
CA SER A 37 12.87 -13.79 -18.39
C SER A 37 12.86 -15.20 -17.83
N GLU A 38 13.72 -15.50 -16.86
CA GLU A 38 13.79 -16.82 -16.22
C GLU A 38 12.42 -17.27 -15.67
N ILE A 39 11.77 -16.42 -14.88
CA ILE A 39 10.46 -16.77 -14.28
C ILE A 39 9.35 -16.84 -15.33
N ARG A 40 9.40 -15.97 -16.36
CA ARG A 40 8.43 -15.98 -17.46
C ARG A 40 8.49 -17.32 -18.24
N GLU A 41 9.69 -17.75 -18.61
CA GLU A 41 9.88 -19.04 -19.31
C GLU A 41 9.36 -20.21 -18.47
N GLN A 42 9.70 -20.25 -17.19
CA GLN A 42 9.22 -21.31 -16.29
C GLN A 42 7.69 -21.30 -16.15
N LEU A 43 7.06 -20.12 -16.04
CA LEU A 43 5.60 -19.99 -15.92
C LEU A 43 4.88 -20.34 -17.22
N HIS A 44 5.50 -20.19 -18.39
CA HIS A 44 4.92 -20.63 -19.66
C HIS A 44 4.98 -22.17 -19.84
N ALA A 45 5.92 -22.82 -19.18
CA ALA A 45 6.11 -24.28 -19.31
C ALA A 45 5.23 -25.11 -18.35
N VAL A 46 4.53 -24.50 -17.39
CA VAL A 46 3.71 -25.25 -16.43
C VAL A 46 2.36 -25.67 -17.02
N PRO A 47 1.82 -26.85 -16.60
CA PRO A 47 0.60 -27.40 -17.18
C PRO A 47 -0.70 -26.77 -16.71
N SER A 48 -0.69 -26.01 -15.59
CA SER A 48 -1.88 -25.38 -15.02
C SER A 48 -1.59 -24.06 -14.28
N ILE A 49 -2.63 -23.27 -14.04
CA ILE A 49 -2.54 -22.02 -13.25
C ILE A 49 -2.08 -22.30 -11.83
N GLU A 50 -2.59 -23.37 -11.20
CA GLU A 50 -2.24 -23.77 -9.83
C GLU A 50 -0.76 -24.13 -9.73
N ALA A 51 -0.25 -24.92 -10.70
CA ALA A 51 1.16 -25.25 -10.77
C ALA A 51 2.03 -23.99 -10.94
N GLY A 52 1.58 -23.02 -11.73
CA GLY A 52 2.23 -21.74 -11.91
C GLY A 52 2.24 -20.87 -10.64
N LEU A 53 1.16 -20.85 -9.88
CA LEU A 53 1.13 -20.13 -8.58
C LEU A 53 2.11 -20.75 -7.58
N ILE A 54 2.15 -22.07 -7.47
CA ILE A 54 3.10 -22.79 -6.61
C ILE A 54 4.55 -22.53 -7.03
N LEU A 55 4.82 -22.57 -8.35
CA LEU A 55 6.14 -22.26 -8.89
C LEU A 55 6.56 -20.82 -8.55
N PHE A 56 5.66 -19.85 -8.79
CA PHE A 56 5.93 -18.43 -8.55
C PHE A 56 6.15 -18.13 -7.08
N GLU A 57 5.34 -18.70 -6.18
CA GLU A 57 5.54 -18.58 -4.74
C GLU A 57 6.91 -19.15 -4.31
N ARG A 58 7.25 -20.34 -4.79
CA ARG A 58 8.56 -20.97 -4.51
C ARG A 58 9.71 -20.11 -4.99
N TRP A 59 9.60 -19.54 -6.18
CA TRP A 59 10.59 -18.64 -6.75
C TRP A 59 10.78 -17.39 -5.88
N LEU A 60 9.68 -16.74 -5.46
CA LEU A 60 9.73 -15.58 -4.57
C LEU A 60 10.37 -15.93 -3.22
N ARG A 61 10.01 -17.07 -2.62
CA ARG A 61 10.60 -17.54 -1.35
C ARG A 61 12.11 -17.79 -1.47
N THR A 62 12.55 -18.35 -2.59
CA THR A 62 13.98 -18.56 -2.84
C THR A 62 14.73 -17.23 -2.91
N ARG A 63 14.22 -16.26 -3.66
CA ARG A 63 14.81 -14.92 -3.74
C ARG A 63 14.87 -14.21 -2.40
N LEU A 64 13.81 -14.33 -1.60
CA LEU A 64 13.76 -13.75 -0.26
C LEU A 64 14.85 -14.35 0.66
N ARG A 65 15.15 -15.64 0.53
CA ARG A 65 16.23 -16.30 1.31
C ARG A 65 17.62 -15.89 0.88
N GLU A 66 17.80 -15.53 -0.39
CA GLU A 66 19.08 -15.04 -0.94
C GLU A 66 19.35 -13.57 -0.57
N THR A 67 18.32 -12.85 -0.13
CA THR A 67 18.45 -11.45 0.31
C THR A 67 19.20 -11.40 1.65
N PRO A 68 20.09 -10.43 1.84
CA PRO A 68 20.76 -10.22 3.12
C PRO A 68 19.77 -10.12 4.28
N LYS A 69 20.18 -10.58 5.46
CA LYS A 69 19.35 -10.49 6.67
C LYS A 69 18.83 -9.07 6.88
N THR A 70 17.64 -8.98 7.46
CA THR A 70 16.99 -7.73 7.83
C THR A 70 17.95 -6.81 8.57
N THR A 71 18.06 -5.57 8.11
CA THR A 71 18.88 -4.53 8.73
C THR A 71 18.11 -3.79 9.82
N ASP A 72 18.82 -3.05 10.68
CA ASP A 72 18.20 -2.19 11.69
C ASP A 72 17.23 -1.17 11.04
N ASP A 73 17.59 -0.64 9.88
CA ASP A 73 16.75 0.25 9.09
C ASP A 73 15.42 -0.40 8.67
N GLN A 74 15.47 -1.68 8.28
CA GLN A 74 14.25 -2.44 7.92
C GLN A 74 13.38 -2.69 9.16
N ASN A 75 13.97 -3.03 10.31
CA ASN A 75 13.25 -3.19 11.58
C ASN A 75 12.57 -1.89 12.00
N VAL A 76 13.25 -0.75 11.86
CA VAL A 76 12.70 0.58 12.12
C VAL A 76 11.47 0.86 11.25
N VAL A 77 11.57 0.61 9.95
CA VAL A 77 10.46 0.84 9.01
C VAL A 77 9.30 -0.12 9.28
N GLU A 78 9.58 -1.39 9.56
CA GLU A 78 8.56 -2.38 9.89
C GLU A 78 7.79 -2.01 11.16
N TYR A 79 8.49 -1.62 12.22
CA TYR A 79 7.88 -1.10 13.44
C TYR A 79 7.00 0.13 13.15
N ALA A 80 7.52 1.08 12.38
CA ALA A 80 6.78 2.29 12.02
C ALA A 80 5.49 1.98 11.25
N ILE A 81 5.55 1.09 10.27
CA ILE A 81 4.38 0.61 9.50
C ILE A 81 3.37 -0.07 10.42
N ALA A 82 3.83 -0.95 11.30
CA ALA A 82 2.96 -1.65 12.24
C ALA A 82 2.24 -0.67 13.19
N ALA A 83 2.95 0.32 13.74
CA ALA A 83 2.39 1.35 14.60
C ALA A 83 1.37 2.24 13.86
N MET A 84 1.67 2.66 12.63
CA MET A 84 0.74 3.42 11.80
C MET A 84 -0.54 2.61 11.51
N ARG A 85 -0.42 1.34 11.13
CA ARG A 85 -1.55 0.46 10.86
C ARG A 85 -2.41 0.24 12.10
N GLN A 86 -1.80 -0.03 13.26
CA GLN A 86 -2.50 -0.20 14.53
C GLN A 86 -3.30 1.03 14.94
N LYS A 87 -2.76 2.21 14.66
CA LYS A 87 -3.40 3.50 14.94
C LYS A 87 -4.19 4.08 13.76
N HIS A 88 -4.45 3.26 12.72
CA HIS A 88 -5.21 3.67 11.54
C HIS A 88 -4.73 5.00 10.94
N GLY A 89 -3.41 5.22 10.90
CA GLY A 89 -2.81 6.43 10.33
C GLY A 89 -3.02 7.74 11.13
N THR A 90 -3.55 7.68 12.36
CA THR A 90 -3.79 8.89 13.19
C THR A 90 -2.55 9.30 14.00
N LEU A 91 -1.53 8.45 14.09
CA LEU A 91 -0.30 8.76 14.81
C LEU A 91 0.52 9.81 14.05
N SER A 92 0.92 10.89 14.74
CA SER A 92 1.78 11.89 14.12
C SER A 92 3.19 11.35 13.87
N ILE A 93 3.81 11.75 12.75
CA ILE A 93 5.16 11.31 12.38
C ILE A 93 6.19 11.75 13.43
N GLN A 94 6.01 12.91 14.05
CA GLN A 94 6.86 13.38 15.14
C GLN A 94 6.81 12.45 16.36
N LYS A 95 5.60 12.06 16.79
CA LYS A 95 5.45 11.11 17.91
C LYS A 95 6.09 9.77 17.57
N LEU A 96 5.88 9.29 16.35
CA LEU A 96 6.44 8.02 15.87
C LEU A 96 7.97 8.05 15.86
N SER A 97 8.58 9.10 15.28
CA SER A 97 10.04 9.24 15.24
C SER A 97 10.66 9.33 16.65
N ASN A 98 9.99 10.06 17.57
CA ASN A 98 10.42 10.12 18.97
C ASN A 98 10.35 8.75 19.68
N GLN A 99 9.30 7.97 19.43
CA GLN A 99 9.15 6.61 20.00
C GLN A 99 10.25 5.65 19.51
N ILE A 100 10.67 5.80 18.25
CA ILE A 100 11.73 5.00 17.64
C ILE A 100 13.13 5.50 18.07
N GLY A 101 13.24 6.77 18.47
CA GLY A 101 14.54 7.37 18.84
C GLY A 101 15.35 7.89 17.64
N ILE A 102 14.71 8.23 16.52
CA ILE A 102 15.37 8.77 15.33
C ILE A 102 14.74 10.11 14.91
N SER A 103 15.45 10.88 14.08
CA SER A 103 14.91 12.13 13.54
C SER A 103 13.83 11.86 12.47
N GLN A 104 12.89 12.81 12.30
CA GLN A 104 11.87 12.72 11.23
C GLN A 104 12.51 12.67 9.84
N ASN A 105 13.62 13.39 9.63
CA ASN A 105 14.34 13.38 8.36
C ASN A 105 14.93 11.99 8.06
N HIS A 106 15.51 11.35 9.06
CA HIS A 106 16.05 9.99 8.91
C HIS A 106 14.93 8.99 8.61
N LEU A 107 13.83 9.05 9.36
CA LEU A 107 12.64 8.23 9.08
C LEU A 107 12.11 8.46 7.65
N GLY A 108 12.04 9.70 7.19
CA GLY A 108 11.64 10.06 5.83
C GLY A 108 12.55 9.46 4.76
N THR A 109 13.87 9.47 4.97
CA THR A 109 14.85 8.84 4.07
C THR A 109 14.65 7.32 4.00
N LEU A 110 14.45 6.68 5.15
CA LEU A 110 14.18 5.23 5.22
C LEU A 110 12.89 4.87 4.47
N PHE A 111 11.83 5.63 4.67
CA PHE A 111 10.55 5.40 3.99
C PHE A 111 10.66 5.54 2.47
N LYS A 112 11.31 6.59 1.97
CA LYS A 112 11.54 6.74 0.53
C LYS A 112 12.31 5.57 -0.05
N ARG A 113 13.34 5.10 0.64
CA ARG A 113 14.18 3.99 0.19
C ARG A 113 13.46 2.64 0.24
N LEU A 114 12.80 2.31 1.36
CA LEU A 114 12.31 0.95 1.66
C LEU A 114 10.81 0.76 1.36
N VAL A 115 10.04 1.86 1.28
CA VAL A 115 8.59 1.85 1.04
C VAL A 115 8.24 2.52 -0.29
N GLY A 116 9.06 3.46 -0.74
CA GLY A 116 8.86 4.21 -1.99
C GLY A 116 8.06 5.50 -1.82
N THR A 117 7.40 5.69 -0.70
CA THR A 117 6.60 6.89 -0.40
C THR A 117 6.99 7.51 0.94
N SER A 118 6.41 8.64 1.29
CA SER A 118 6.66 9.25 2.60
C SER A 118 5.85 8.57 3.72
N ALA A 119 6.39 8.60 4.94
CA ALA A 119 5.66 8.12 6.12
C ALA A 119 4.31 8.83 6.31
N LYS A 120 4.23 10.12 5.93
CA LYS A 120 3.00 10.92 5.99
C LYS A 120 1.94 10.42 5.01
N GLU A 121 2.34 10.10 3.78
CA GLU A 121 1.43 9.56 2.75
C GLU A 121 0.92 8.18 3.14
N LEU A 122 1.78 7.30 3.63
CA LEU A 122 1.34 5.98 4.10
C LEU A 122 0.36 6.11 5.28
N ALA A 123 0.60 7.04 6.21
CA ALA A 123 -0.34 7.31 7.30
C ALA A 123 -1.69 7.84 6.78
N ARG A 124 -1.68 8.73 5.77
CA ARG A 124 -2.92 9.19 5.10
C ARG A 124 -3.67 8.02 4.47
N LEU A 125 -2.98 7.12 3.79
CA LEU A 125 -3.57 5.94 3.16
C LEU A 125 -4.23 5.01 4.21
N TYR A 126 -3.57 4.72 5.33
CA TYR A 126 -4.17 3.92 6.41
C TYR A 126 -5.39 4.60 7.04
N ARG A 127 -5.39 5.93 7.15
CA ARG A 127 -6.54 6.69 7.63
C ARG A 127 -7.71 6.59 6.66
N PHE A 128 -7.41 6.72 5.38
CA PHE A 128 -8.41 6.55 4.32
C PHE A 128 -8.96 5.12 4.26
N GLU A 129 -8.12 4.10 4.38
CA GLU A 129 -8.55 2.70 4.51
C GLU A 129 -9.50 2.50 5.70
N HIS A 130 -9.22 3.16 6.83
CA HIS A 130 -10.09 3.13 8.00
C HIS A 130 -11.46 3.75 7.72
N VAL A 131 -11.52 4.85 6.95
CA VAL A 131 -12.78 5.44 6.48
C VAL A 131 -13.56 4.43 5.66
N LEU A 132 -12.95 3.83 4.63
CA LEU A 132 -13.64 2.85 3.76
C LEU A 132 -14.22 1.68 4.55
N ARG A 133 -13.49 1.19 5.55
CA ARG A 133 -13.96 0.10 6.44
C ARG A 133 -15.05 0.55 7.42
N SER A 134 -15.15 1.85 7.71
CA SER A 134 -16.12 2.41 8.65
C SER A 134 -17.45 2.76 8.00
N VAL A 135 -17.50 2.75 6.67
CA VAL A 135 -18.69 3.12 5.90
C VAL A 135 -19.64 1.93 5.79
N SER A 136 -20.90 2.13 6.19
CA SER A 136 -21.99 1.18 5.95
C SER A 136 -22.58 1.38 4.56
N HIS A 137 -22.72 0.30 3.82
CA HIS A 137 -23.38 0.34 2.50
C HIS A 137 -24.92 0.30 2.58
N THR A 138 -25.49 0.02 3.74
CA THR A 138 -26.92 -0.23 3.94
C THR A 138 -27.69 0.94 4.55
N HIS A 139 -26.99 1.90 5.17
CA HIS A 139 -27.62 3.03 5.87
C HIS A 139 -27.12 4.37 5.30
N PRO A 140 -27.86 5.46 5.52
CA PRO A 140 -27.36 6.81 5.28
C PRO A 140 -26.06 7.05 6.03
N VAL A 141 -25.09 7.67 5.38
CA VAL A 141 -23.74 7.89 5.93
C VAL A 141 -23.62 9.32 6.42
N ASP A 142 -23.36 9.50 7.72
CA ASP A 142 -22.93 10.77 8.27
C ASP A 142 -21.42 10.94 8.11
N TRP A 143 -21.03 11.60 7.03
CA TRP A 143 -19.62 11.83 6.70
C TRP A 143 -18.88 12.69 7.72
N THR A 144 -19.58 13.59 8.41
CA THR A 144 -18.99 14.42 9.47
C THR A 144 -18.59 13.56 10.67
N GLN A 145 -19.46 12.66 11.08
CA GLN A 145 -19.18 11.72 12.16
C GLN A 145 -18.06 10.75 11.78
N ILE A 146 -18.06 10.24 10.54
CA ILE A 146 -16.98 9.36 10.05
C ILE A 146 -15.64 10.11 10.04
N ALA A 147 -15.59 11.34 9.53
CA ALA A 147 -14.37 12.14 9.53
C ALA A 147 -13.77 12.25 10.94
N GLN A 148 -14.58 12.61 11.93
CA GLN A 148 -14.15 12.74 13.32
C GLN A 148 -13.63 11.39 13.89
N ARG A 149 -14.38 10.31 13.70
CA ARG A 149 -14.02 8.97 14.19
C ARG A 149 -12.74 8.44 13.58
N CYS A 150 -12.49 8.76 12.29
CA CYS A 150 -11.30 8.33 11.56
C CYS A 150 -10.11 9.30 11.72
N GLY A 151 -10.20 10.31 12.60
CA GLY A 151 -9.10 11.19 12.94
C GLY A 151 -8.79 12.26 11.89
N TYR A 152 -9.80 12.66 11.11
CA TYR A 152 -9.75 13.87 10.29
C TYR A 152 -10.14 15.09 11.13
N PHE A 153 -9.56 16.23 10.79
CA PHE A 153 -9.87 17.48 11.46
C PHE A 153 -11.32 17.92 11.19
N ASP A 154 -11.74 17.81 9.93
CA ASP A 154 -13.09 18.12 9.46
C ASP A 154 -13.45 17.32 8.20
N LEU A 155 -14.68 17.49 7.71
CA LEU A 155 -15.17 16.89 6.50
C LEU A 155 -14.41 17.34 5.24
N SER A 156 -13.95 18.58 5.21
CA SER A 156 -13.19 19.13 4.07
C SER A 156 -11.85 18.43 3.91
N HIS A 157 -11.19 18.11 5.03
CA HIS A 157 -9.95 17.34 5.04
C HIS A 157 -10.20 15.90 4.56
N LEU A 158 -11.29 15.25 5.00
CA LEU A 158 -11.68 13.93 4.50
C LEU A 158 -11.94 13.97 2.98
N ASN A 159 -12.70 14.95 2.50
CA ASN A 159 -13.03 15.09 1.07
C ASN A 159 -11.78 15.25 0.21
N LYS A 160 -10.79 16.02 0.66
CA LYS A 160 -9.49 16.16 -0.04
C LYS A 160 -8.78 14.82 -0.19
N ASP A 161 -8.71 14.04 0.88
CA ASP A 161 -8.07 12.71 0.82
C ASP A 161 -8.91 11.75 -0.05
N PHE A 162 -10.24 11.82 0.02
CA PHE A 162 -11.13 11.01 -0.79
C PHE A 162 -10.90 11.25 -2.29
N VAL A 163 -10.95 12.51 -2.73
CA VAL A 163 -10.70 12.87 -4.14
C VAL A 163 -9.27 12.50 -4.55
N ALA A 164 -8.28 12.71 -3.67
CA ALA A 164 -6.89 12.36 -3.98
C ALA A 164 -6.67 10.86 -4.19
N PHE A 165 -7.40 9.99 -3.47
CA PHE A 165 -7.21 8.53 -3.56
C PHE A 165 -8.16 7.83 -4.54
N THR A 166 -9.34 8.39 -4.81
CA THR A 166 -10.37 7.73 -5.65
C THR A 166 -10.73 8.50 -6.91
N GLY A 167 -10.39 9.79 -6.98
CA GLY A 167 -10.87 10.71 -8.04
C GLY A 167 -12.26 11.28 -7.76
N ASP A 168 -13.03 10.72 -6.82
CA ASP A 168 -14.41 11.07 -6.55
C ASP A 168 -14.61 11.62 -5.15
N ASN A 169 -15.70 12.36 -4.93
CA ASN A 169 -16.12 12.70 -3.57
C ASN A 169 -16.78 11.50 -2.87
N PRO A 170 -16.87 11.51 -1.52
CA PRO A 170 -17.38 10.37 -0.76
C PRO A 170 -18.79 9.89 -1.16
N THR A 171 -19.66 10.81 -1.51
CA THR A 171 -21.07 10.50 -1.88
C THR A 171 -21.15 9.82 -3.23
N ASP A 172 -20.44 10.34 -4.22
CA ASP A 172 -20.41 9.78 -5.58
C ASP A 172 -19.73 8.41 -5.58
N TYR A 173 -18.63 8.27 -4.87
CA TYR A 173 -17.94 6.99 -4.67
C TYR A 173 -18.89 5.93 -4.13
N LEU A 174 -19.64 6.21 -3.06
CA LEU A 174 -20.62 5.26 -2.51
C LEU A 174 -21.74 4.92 -3.47
N SER A 175 -22.25 5.90 -4.21
CA SER A 175 -23.32 5.69 -5.17
C SER A 175 -22.88 4.74 -6.29
N LEU A 176 -21.64 4.89 -6.76
CA LEU A 176 -21.03 4.01 -7.76
C LEU A 176 -20.86 2.59 -7.22
N HIS A 177 -20.29 2.46 -6.03
CA HIS A 177 -20.04 1.14 -5.40
C HIS A 177 -21.34 0.40 -5.05
N ARG A 178 -22.40 1.09 -4.66
CA ARG A 178 -23.73 0.46 -4.46
C ARG A 178 -24.28 -0.13 -5.76
N ARG A 179 -24.04 0.51 -6.91
CA ARG A 179 -24.46 -0.01 -8.23
C ARG A 179 -23.66 -1.23 -8.66
N VAL A 180 -22.36 -1.25 -8.38
CA VAL A 180 -21.47 -2.36 -8.71
C VAL A 180 -21.69 -3.56 -7.80
N SER A 181 -21.97 -3.37 -6.52
CA SER A 181 -22.23 -4.46 -5.55
C SER A 181 -23.55 -5.20 -5.78
N THR A 182 -24.46 -4.67 -6.60
CA THR A 182 -25.66 -5.38 -7.07
C THR A 182 -25.40 -6.27 -8.28
N GLY A 183 -24.20 -6.22 -8.87
CA GLY A 183 -23.72 -7.05 -9.98
C GLY A 183 -22.33 -7.61 -9.69
N ASP A 184 -22.31 -8.76 -9.14
CA ASP A 184 -21.33 -9.89 -9.17
C ASP A 184 -19.83 -9.61 -9.42
N THR A 185 -19.22 -8.59 -8.80
CA THR A 185 -17.76 -8.52 -8.70
C THR A 185 -17.37 -7.80 -7.41
N LEU A 186 -16.91 -8.55 -6.41
CA LEU A 186 -16.23 -8.03 -5.22
C LEU A 186 -14.88 -7.44 -5.65
N LEU A 187 -14.90 -6.20 -6.13
CA LEU A 187 -13.66 -5.43 -6.27
C LEU A 187 -13.25 -5.01 -4.85
N ASP A 188 -12.07 -5.45 -4.42
CA ASP A 188 -11.42 -4.94 -3.22
C ASP A 188 -11.34 -3.40 -3.34
N PRO A 189 -11.97 -2.61 -2.45
CA PRO A 189 -11.97 -1.15 -2.52
C PRO A 189 -10.57 -0.54 -2.63
N LEU A 190 -9.57 -1.22 -2.09
CA LEU A 190 -8.17 -0.80 -2.14
C LEU A 190 -7.50 -1.06 -3.50
N SER A 191 -8.09 -1.91 -4.34
CA SER A 191 -7.54 -2.16 -5.69
C SER A 191 -7.69 -0.97 -6.63
N LEU A 192 -8.59 -0.03 -6.29
CA LEU A 192 -8.88 1.18 -7.06
C LEU A 192 -8.17 2.43 -6.49
N CYS A 193 -7.54 2.33 -5.33
CA CYS A 193 -6.80 3.45 -4.75
C CYS A 193 -5.47 3.64 -5.47
N THR A 194 -5.31 4.76 -6.15
CA THR A 194 -4.01 5.25 -6.62
C THR A 194 -3.40 6.16 -5.56
N LEU A 195 -2.07 6.12 -5.41
CA LEU A 195 -1.40 7.15 -4.61
C LEU A 195 -1.50 8.49 -5.35
N PRO A 196 -1.78 9.61 -4.64
CA PRO A 196 -1.85 10.91 -5.29
C PRO A 196 -0.53 11.24 -5.97
N THR A 197 -0.61 11.74 -7.19
CA THR A 197 0.51 12.41 -7.87
C THR A 197 0.52 13.85 -7.40
N ASP A 198 1.60 14.31 -6.76
CA ASP A 198 1.82 15.73 -6.47
C ASP A 198 2.04 16.51 -7.77
#